data_daa1812a4fc65d99724024563d5e6846
#
_entry.id   daa1812a4fc65d99724024563d5e6846
#
_cell.length_a   1.000
_cell.length_b   1.000
_cell.length_c   1.000
_cell.angle_alpha   90.00
_cell.angle_beta   90.00
_cell.angle_gamma   90.00
#
_symmetry.space_group_name_H-M   'P 1'
#
loop_
_entity.id
_entity.type
_entity.pdbx_description
1 polymer ?
#
loop_
_entity_poly.entity_id
_entity_poly.type
_entity_poly.pdbx_seq_one_letter_code
_entity_poly.pdbx_strand_id
1 'polypeptide(L)'
;ALAVRRPDFNEVAVAQIQDKYSSYPSNGLTPQRLASIFKEADAGDIMRQAELFEEMEEKDPHLFSQLQTRKNAVTGLDYEVIPFDSDDERDKEIAEFVESELNSIESFEDVMLDLLDAIGKGIAVSEIMWGFEDGRTMVNDIRCRHQKRFFWDDEDDFRVRTRDAPEGILLPESKFIVHRYKARSGHPARAGVLRVVAWCYLFKNYDLKDWVSFCEVFGMPLRLGKYAQGASEADKKALMEALVQIGTDAAGIIPDGTEIEFKNSDKTSTTDLYERLARYC
;
A
#
# COMPACT_ATOMS: atom_id res chain seq x y z
N ALA A 1 -44.51 5.40 15.49
CA ALA A 1 -43.49 4.44 15.97
C ALA A 1 -42.66 4.02 14.78
N LEU A 2 -41.39 4.43 14.72
CA LEU A 2 -40.41 3.90 13.77
C LEU A 2 -40.28 2.40 14.06
N ALA A 3 -40.62 1.58 13.08
CA ALA A 3 -40.38 0.14 13.19
C ALA A 3 -38.87 -0.06 13.33
N VAL A 4 -38.42 -0.48 14.48
CA VAL A 4 -37.01 -0.86 14.72
C VAL A 4 -36.74 -2.04 13.79
N ARG A 5 -36.09 -1.80 12.67
CA ARG A 5 -35.61 -2.86 11.79
C ARG A 5 -34.47 -3.58 12.50
N ARG A 6 -34.59 -4.90 12.63
CA ARG A 6 -33.48 -5.71 13.15
C ARG A 6 -32.35 -5.72 12.12
N PRO A 7 -31.07 -5.57 12.56
CA PRO A 7 -29.95 -5.68 11.65
C PRO A 7 -29.81 -7.09 11.08
N ASP A 8 -29.08 -7.25 9.98
CA ASP A 8 -28.72 -8.56 9.46
C ASP A 8 -27.65 -9.19 10.36
N PHE A 9 -27.94 -10.36 10.90
CA PHE A 9 -27.03 -11.12 11.77
C PHE A 9 -26.03 -11.96 10.97
N ASN A 10 -26.28 -12.21 9.68
CA ASN A 10 -25.35 -12.98 8.85
C ASN A 10 -24.14 -12.14 8.45
N GLU A 11 -23.01 -12.80 8.28
CA GLU A 11 -21.83 -12.20 7.67
C GLU A 11 -22.10 -11.99 6.16
N VAL A 12 -22.01 -10.75 5.69
CA VAL A 12 -22.29 -10.37 4.29
C VAL A 12 -21.03 -10.46 3.46
N ALA A 13 -19.95 -9.86 3.92
CA ALA A 13 -18.69 -9.82 3.20
C ALA A 13 -17.72 -10.88 3.73
N VAL A 14 -18.10 -12.17 3.61
CA VAL A 14 -17.28 -13.30 4.06
C VAL A 14 -15.89 -13.23 3.44
N ALA A 15 -14.84 -13.29 4.27
CA ALA A 15 -13.46 -13.33 3.81
C ALA A 15 -13.20 -14.58 2.97
N GLN A 16 -12.54 -14.43 1.83
CA GLN A 16 -12.22 -15.52 0.91
C GLN A 16 -10.71 -15.59 0.66
N ILE A 17 -10.21 -16.77 0.31
CA ILE A 17 -8.81 -16.95 -0.10
C ILE A 17 -8.48 -16.10 -1.33
N GLN A 18 -9.48 -15.81 -2.16
CA GLN A 18 -9.37 -14.95 -3.34
C GLN A 18 -9.16 -13.46 -3.02
N ASP A 19 -9.27 -13.06 -1.75
CA ASP A 19 -8.87 -11.71 -1.31
C ASP A 19 -7.35 -11.47 -1.41
N LYS A 20 -6.58 -12.55 -1.58
CA LYS A 20 -5.14 -12.46 -1.85
C LYS A 20 -4.90 -12.05 -3.31
N TYR A 21 -3.80 -11.34 -3.54
CA TYR A 21 -3.40 -10.93 -4.88
C TYR A 21 -3.10 -12.14 -5.76
N SER A 22 -3.63 -12.13 -6.99
CA SER A 22 -3.20 -13.02 -8.05
C SER A 22 -1.92 -12.52 -8.73
N SER A 23 -1.68 -11.21 -8.72
CA SER A 23 -0.48 -10.55 -9.24
C SER A 23 -0.30 -9.19 -8.58
N TYR A 24 0.95 -8.79 -8.35
CA TYR A 24 1.25 -7.46 -7.81
C TYR A 24 0.96 -6.37 -8.85
N PRO A 25 0.11 -5.37 -8.54
CA PRO A 25 -0.25 -4.29 -9.46
C PRO A 25 0.93 -3.47 -9.98
N SER A 26 2.01 -3.35 -9.17
CA SER A 26 3.22 -2.61 -9.56
C SER A 26 4.07 -3.33 -10.61
N ASN A 27 3.85 -4.62 -10.85
CA ASN A 27 4.55 -5.34 -11.89
C ASN A 27 4.22 -4.75 -13.27
N GLY A 28 5.21 -4.14 -13.92
CA GLY A 28 5.03 -3.43 -15.19
C GLY A 28 4.13 -2.20 -15.07
N LEU A 29 4.10 -1.54 -13.92
CA LEU A 29 3.39 -0.28 -13.74
C LEU A 29 4.05 0.80 -14.61
N THR A 30 3.26 1.40 -15.48
CA THR A 30 3.63 2.51 -16.35
C THR A 30 2.74 3.71 -16.07
N PRO A 31 3.11 4.93 -16.49
CA PRO A 31 2.24 6.10 -16.37
C PRO A 31 0.84 5.88 -16.97
N GLN A 32 0.78 5.20 -18.14
CA GLN A 32 -0.49 4.90 -18.82
C GLN A 32 -1.33 3.91 -17.98
N ARG A 33 -0.69 2.87 -17.41
CA ARG A 33 -1.39 1.89 -16.57
C ARG A 33 -1.89 2.53 -15.27
N LEU A 34 -1.08 3.38 -14.64
CA LEU A 34 -1.51 4.14 -13.45
C LEU A 34 -2.70 5.05 -13.76
N ALA A 35 -2.64 5.77 -14.89
CA ALA A 35 -3.75 6.61 -15.34
C ALA A 35 -5.02 5.79 -15.61
N SER A 36 -4.91 4.57 -16.18
CA SER A 36 -6.04 3.64 -16.39
C SER A 36 -6.67 3.22 -15.07
N ILE A 37 -5.86 2.81 -14.08
CA ILE A 37 -6.34 2.44 -12.74
C ILE A 37 -7.13 3.59 -12.11
N PHE A 38 -6.61 4.81 -12.20
CA PHE A 38 -7.31 5.97 -11.65
C PHE A 38 -8.58 6.34 -12.41
N LYS A 39 -8.61 6.11 -13.73
CA LYS A 39 -9.82 6.33 -14.53
C LYS A 39 -10.92 5.33 -14.17
N GLU A 40 -10.58 4.07 -13.94
CA GLU A 40 -11.52 3.06 -13.46
C GLU A 40 -12.09 3.44 -12.08
N ALA A 41 -11.22 3.87 -11.17
CA ALA A 41 -11.65 4.34 -9.85
C ALA A 41 -12.53 5.61 -9.91
N ASP A 42 -12.27 6.51 -10.88
CA ASP A 42 -13.10 7.69 -11.12
C ASP A 42 -14.48 7.32 -11.72
N ALA A 43 -14.60 6.14 -12.33
CA ALA A 43 -15.87 5.56 -12.79
C ALA A 43 -16.56 4.68 -11.73
N GLY A 44 -16.06 4.65 -10.49
CA GLY A 44 -16.66 3.94 -9.36
C GLY A 44 -15.97 2.62 -8.99
N ASP A 45 -15.23 1.96 -9.89
CA ASP A 45 -14.54 0.71 -9.58
C ASP A 45 -13.15 0.95 -8.99
N ILE A 46 -13.06 0.85 -7.67
CA ILE A 46 -11.82 1.10 -6.92
C ILE A 46 -10.97 -0.16 -6.70
N MET A 47 -11.34 -1.31 -7.24
CA MET A 47 -10.65 -2.59 -6.96
C MET A 47 -9.15 -2.48 -7.20
N ARG A 48 -8.75 -2.13 -8.43
CA ARG A 48 -7.33 -2.06 -8.81
C ARG A 48 -6.57 -0.93 -8.09
N GLN A 49 -7.26 0.17 -7.79
CA GLN A 49 -6.69 1.26 -7.01
C GLN A 49 -6.41 0.81 -5.57
N ALA A 50 -7.33 0.09 -4.94
CA ALA A 50 -7.16 -0.39 -3.56
C ALA A 50 -6.00 -1.39 -3.46
N GLU A 51 -5.89 -2.31 -4.42
CA GLU A 51 -4.77 -3.27 -4.49
C GLU A 51 -3.42 -2.56 -4.70
N LEU A 52 -3.37 -1.55 -5.56
CA LEU A 52 -2.16 -0.75 -5.77
C LEU A 52 -1.76 -0.01 -4.50
N PHE A 53 -2.70 0.59 -3.79
CA PHE A 53 -2.43 1.36 -2.59
C PHE A 53 -1.90 0.47 -1.44
N GLU A 54 -2.45 -0.73 -1.29
CA GLU A 54 -1.94 -1.69 -0.32
C GLU A 54 -0.51 -2.12 -0.66
N GLU A 55 -0.25 -2.43 -1.93
CA GLU A 55 1.11 -2.78 -2.38
C GLU A 55 2.12 -1.62 -2.17
N MET A 56 1.68 -0.37 -2.36
CA MET A 56 2.52 0.80 -2.08
C MET A 56 2.91 0.90 -0.61
N GLU A 57 1.97 0.63 0.30
CA GLU A 57 2.25 0.60 1.75
C GLU A 57 3.22 -0.52 2.13
N GLU A 58 3.08 -1.71 1.53
CA GLU A 58 3.96 -2.85 1.79
C GLU A 58 5.39 -2.65 1.27
N LYS A 59 5.57 -1.96 0.15
CA LYS A 59 6.86 -1.84 -0.55
C LYS A 59 7.64 -0.58 -0.22
N ASP A 60 7.00 0.48 0.23
CA ASP A 60 7.67 1.73 0.56
C ASP A 60 7.72 1.94 2.08
N PRO A 61 8.86 1.66 2.74
CA PRO A 61 8.97 1.74 4.19
C PRO A 61 8.82 3.16 4.72
N HIS A 62 9.16 4.19 3.94
CA HIS A 62 8.96 5.57 4.35
C HIS A 62 7.48 5.94 4.32
N LEU A 63 6.78 5.59 3.26
CA LEU A 63 5.34 5.78 3.13
C LEU A 63 4.59 5.08 4.27
N PHE A 64 4.91 3.81 4.52
CA PHE A 64 4.37 3.04 5.63
C PHE A 64 4.55 3.75 6.96
N SER A 65 5.78 4.19 7.27
CA SER A 65 6.09 4.90 8.52
C SER A 65 5.29 6.19 8.69
N GLN A 66 5.13 6.98 7.61
CA GLN A 66 4.35 8.23 7.66
C GLN A 66 2.85 7.98 7.87
N LEU A 67 2.29 6.95 7.25
CA LEU A 67 0.90 6.56 7.47
C LEU A 67 0.67 6.03 8.87
N GLN A 68 1.57 5.17 9.39
CA GLN A 68 1.51 4.67 10.77
C GLN A 68 1.60 5.81 11.78
N THR A 69 2.48 6.79 11.57
CA THR A 69 2.58 7.96 12.45
C THR A 69 1.24 8.71 12.54
N ARG A 70 0.54 8.87 11.42
CA ARG A 70 -0.78 9.52 11.39
C ARG A 70 -1.86 8.70 12.05
N LYS A 71 -1.88 7.39 11.81
CA LYS A 71 -2.86 6.47 12.42
C LYS A 71 -2.65 6.44 13.94
N ASN A 72 -1.41 6.25 14.41
CA ASN A 72 -1.08 6.19 15.83
C ASN A 72 -1.34 7.51 16.58
N ALA A 73 -1.27 8.65 15.91
CA ALA A 73 -1.61 9.94 16.51
C ALA A 73 -3.11 10.06 16.89
N VAL A 74 -3.96 9.23 16.29
CA VAL A 74 -5.40 9.17 16.62
C VAL A 74 -5.69 8.04 17.61
N THR A 75 -5.16 6.82 17.35
CA THR A 75 -5.42 5.65 18.23
C THR A 75 -4.82 5.81 19.63
N GLY A 76 -3.80 6.64 19.78
CA GLY A 76 -3.20 6.96 21.07
C GLY A 76 -3.96 8.02 21.89
N LEU A 77 -5.11 8.50 21.42
CA LEU A 77 -5.94 9.46 22.15
C LEU A 77 -7.02 8.72 22.92
N ASP A 78 -7.24 9.14 24.16
CA ASP A 78 -8.40 8.69 24.93
C ASP A 78 -9.69 9.17 24.28
N TYR A 79 -10.72 8.35 24.28
CA TYR A 79 -12.07 8.71 23.82
C TYR A 79 -13.07 8.64 24.98
N GLU A 80 -14.12 9.42 24.89
CA GLU A 80 -15.18 9.52 25.87
C GLU A 80 -16.54 9.49 25.14
N VAL A 81 -17.50 8.73 25.69
CA VAL A 81 -18.89 8.73 25.21
C VAL A 81 -19.66 9.72 26.08
N ILE A 82 -20.07 10.84 25.49
CA ILE A 82 -20.84 11.85 26.20
C ILE A 82 -22.31 11.78 25.83
N PRO A 83 -23.25 11.95 26.79
CA PRO A 83 -24.67 12.02 26.50
C PRO A 83 -25.01 13.24 25.63
N PHE A 84 -26.03 13.11 24.79
CA PHE A 84 -26.48 14.24 23.94
C PHE A 84 -26.98 15.43 24.78
N ASP A 85 -27.77 15.13 25.83
CA ASP A 85 -28.16 16.09 26.85
C ASP A 85 -27.72 15.58 28.23
N SER A 86 -26.81 16.31 28.86
CA SER A 86 -26.28 15.95 30.18
C SER A 86 -27.32 16.06 31.31
N ASP A 87 -28.44 16.70 31.10
CA ASP A 87 -29.51 16.85 32.07
C ASP A 87 -30.63 15.80 31.87
N ASP A 88 -30.65 15.08 30.75
CA ASP A 88 -31.60 13.99 30.48
C ASP A 88 -31.04 12.64 30.93
N GLU A 89 -31.74 12.00 31.88
CA GLU A 89 -31.36 10.67 32.40
C GLU A 89 -31.38 9.57 31.32
N ARG A 90 -32.26 9.67 30.33
CA ARG A 90 -32.33 8.72 29.23
C ARG A 90 -31.10 8.81 28.31
N ASP A 91 -30.62 10.01 28.06
CA ASP A 91 -29.43 10.21 27.24
C ASP A 91 -28.16 9.73 27.95
N LYS A 92 -28.12 9.85 29.30
CA LYS A 92 -27.06 9.23 30.13
C LYS A 92 -27.10 7.70 30.04
N GLU A 93 -28.28 7.09 30.23
CA GLU A 93 -28.42 5.63 30.10
C GLU A 93 -27.99 5.12 28.72
N ILE A 94 -28.27 5.88 27.64
CA ILE A 94 -27.83 5.54 26.29
C ILE A 94 -26.31 5.66 26.17
N ALA A 95 -25.70 6.73 26.69
CA ALA A 95 -24.26 6.93 26.66
C ALA A 95 -23.53 5.81 27.43
N GLU A 96 -23.97 5.47 28.63
CA GLU A 96 -23.43 4.36 29.43
C GLU A 96 -23.56 3.01 28.70
N PHE A 97 -24.70 2.76 28.05
CA PHE A 97 -24.88 1.55 27.25
C PHE A 97 -23.90 1.50 26.08
N VAL A 98 -23.76 2.59 25.31
CA VAL A 98 -22.83 2.65 24.17
C VAL A 98 -21.39 2.47 24.64
N GLU A 99 -21.00 3.12 25.74
CA GLU A 99 -19.66 2.96 26.31
C GLU A 99 -19.38 1.51 26.74
N SER A 100 -20.36 0.86 27.36
CA SER A 100 -20.28 -0.55 27.72
C SER A 100 -20.12 -1.46 26.51
N GLU A 101 -20.87 -1.20 25.42
CA GLU A 101 -20.77 -1.97 24.18
C GLU A 101 -19.39 -1.78 23.53
N LEU A 102 -18.87 -0.55 23.44
CA LEU A 102 -17.54 -0.26 22.88
C LEU A 102 -16.42 -0.94 23.69
N ASN A 103 -16.52 -0.90 25.02
CA ASN A 103 -15.57 -1.54 25.92
C ASN A 103 -15.64 -3.08 25.90
N SER A 104 -16.76 -3.65 25.44
CA SER A 104 -16.92 -5.10 25.28
C SER A 104 -16.28 -5.65 24.00
N ILE A 105 -15.96 -4.78 23.02
CA ILE A 105 -15.32 -5.18 21.78
C ILE A 105 -13.84 -5.47 22.06
N GLU A 106 -13.43 -6.70 21.81
CA GLU A 106 -12.02 -7.10 21.92
C GLU A 106 -11.20 -6.28 20.90
N SER A 107 -10.15 -5.61 21.38
CA SER A 107 -9.24 -4.79 20.53
C SER A 107 -9.94 -3.67 19.75
N PHE A 108 -10.79 -2.87 20.40
CA PHE A 108 -11.43 -1.72 19.74
C PHE A 108 -10.41 -0.73 19.13
N GLU A 109 -9.20 -0.66 19.67
CA GLU A 109 -8.10 0.11 19.11
C GLU A 109 -7.69 -0.40 17.70
N ASP A 110 -7.72 -1.71 17.47
CA ASP A 110 -7.46 -2.30 16.15
C ASP A 110 -8.57 -1.92 15.15
N VAL A 111 -9.81 -1.90 15.60
CA VAL A 111 -10.95 -1.41 14.79
C VAL A 111 -10.74 0.05 14.38
N MET A 112 -10.28 0.87 15.30
CA MET A 112 -9.94 2.27 15.03
C MET A 112 -8.80 2.37 14.02
N LEU A 113 -7.75 1.57 14.19
CA LEU A 113 -6.61 1.53 13.26
C LEU A 113 -7.06 1.14 11.84
N ASP A 114 -7.93 0.14 11.72
CA ASP A 114 -8.50 -0.33 10.45
C ASP A 114 -9.34 0.76 9.77
N LEU A 115 -10.15 1.48 10.53
CA LEU A 115 -10.95 2.60 10.00
C LEU A 115 -10.07 3.76 9.54
N LEU A 116 -8.93 4.01 10.21
CA LEU A 116 -7.97 5.04 9.83
C LEU A 116 -7.20 4.71 8.54
N ASP A 117 -7.32 3.49 8.01
CA ASP A 117 -6.82 3.13 6.68
C ASP A 117 -7.41 4.02 5.57
N ALA A 118 -8.57 4.61 5.82
CA ALA A 118 -9.16 5.63 4.96
C ALA A 118 -8.24 6.83 4.69
N ILE A 119 -7.31 7.17 5.59
CA ILE A 119 -6.34 8.26 5.38
C ILE A 119 -5.54 8.01 4.11
N GLY A 120 -5.03 6.80 3.95
CA GLY A 120 -4.31 6.38 2.75
C GLY A 120 -5.20 6.19 1.55
N LYS A 121 -6.23 5.37 1.69
CA LYS A 121 -7.04 4.82 0.58
C LYS A 121 -8.30 5.64 0.23
N GLY A 122 -8.69 6.59 1.08
CA GLY A 122 -9.87 7.46 0.90
C GLY A 122 -11.12 6.94 1.60
N ILE A 123 -11.26 5.63 1.71
CA ILE A 123 -12.33 4.95 2.46
C ILE A 123 -11.76 3.77 3.25
N ALA A 124 -12.41 3.47 4.37
CA ALA A 124 -12.27 2.20 5.08
C ALA A 124 -13.65 1.67 5.42
N VAL A 125 -13.81 0.37 5.37
CA VAL A 125 -15.11 -0.27 5.59
C VAL A 125 -14.94 -1.43 6.57
N SER A 126 -15.75 -1.40 7.63
CA SER A 126 -15.81 -2.50 8.60
C SER A 126 -17.24 -3.03 8.69
N GLU A 127 -17.37 -4.33 8.79
CA GLU A 127 -18.65 -5.03 8.94
C GLU A 127 -18.92 -5.30 10.40
N ILE A 128 -20.11 -4.92 10.89
CA ILE A 128 -20.56 -5.17 12.25
C ILE A 128 -21.13 -6.60 12.34
N MET A 129 -20.55 -7.39 13.20
CA MET A 129 -21.02 -8.73 13.52
C MET A 129 -21.99 -8.65 14.70
N TRP A 130 -23.27 -8.55 14.37
CA TRP A 130 -24.34 -8.44 15.36
C TRP A 130 -24.60 -9.78 16.07
N GLY A 131 -24.82 -9.71 17.37
CA GLY A 131 -25.31 -10.80 18.20
C GLY A 131 -26.66 -10.50 18.82
N PHE A 132 -27.29 -11.52 19.39
CA PHE A 132 -28.54 -11.39 20.14
C PHE A 132 -28.48 -12.27 21.38
N GLU A 133 -28.37 -11.65 22.55
CA GLU A 133 -28.34 -12.31 23.85
C GLU A 133 -29.28 -11.60 24.81
N ASP A 134 -29.93 -12.34 25.69
CA ASP A 134 -30.83 -11.85 26.75
C ASP A 134 -31.90 -10.85 26.28
N GLY A 135 -32.38 -11.03 25.02
CA GLY A 135 -33.41 -10.18 24.45
C GLY A 135 -32.88 -8.85 23.88
N ARG A 136 -31.57 -8.65 23.85
CA ARG A 136 -30.91 -7.44 23.36
C ARG A 136 -30.04 -7.73 22.12
N THR A 137 -29.98 -6.76 21.22
CA THR A 137 -29.03 -6.76 20.11
C THR A 137 -27.74 -6.10 20.59
N MET A 138 -26.60 -6.75 20.37
CA MET A 138 -25.28 -6.29 20.80
C MET A 138 -24.25 -6.46 19.69
N VAL A 139 -23.13 -5.80 19.80
CA VAL A 139 -22.01 -5.92 18.85
C VAL A 139 -21.08 -7.01 19.35
N ASN A 140 -21.00 -8.14 18.63
CA ASN A 140 -20.09 -9.23 18.97
C ASN A 140 -18.67 -8.96 18.44
N ASP A 141 -18.54 -8.30 17.28
CA ASP A 141 -17.25 -8.07 16.62
C ASP A 141 -17.41 -7.01 15.54
N ILE A 142 -16.33 -6.34 15.17
CA ILE A 142 -16.26 -5.42 14.04
C ILE A 142 -15.07 -5.82 13.16
N ARG A 143 -15.34 -6.28 11.94
CA ARG A 143 -14.34 -6.83 11.04
C ARG A 143 -14.04 -5.90 9.88
N CYS A 144 -12.79 -5.54 9.72
CA CYS A 144 -12.34 -4.82 8.55
C CYS A 144 -12.61 -5.61 7.26
N ARG A 145 -13.05 -4.90 6.24
CA ARG A 145 -13.29 -5.45 4.91
C ARG A 145 -12.47 -4.69 3.87
N HIS A 146 -11.70 -5.45 3.11
CA HIS A 146 -10.81 -4.87 2.10
C HIS A 146 -11.59 -4.02 1.09
N GLN A 147 -11.11 -2.81 0.83
CA GLN A 147 -11.76 -1.81 -0.01
C GLN A 147 -12.03 -2.30 -1.43
N LYS A 148 -11.25 -3.23 -1.97
CA LYS A 148 -11.43 -3.79 -3.32
C LYS A 148 -12.78 -4.49 -3.54
N ARG A 149 -13.48 -4.85 -2.47
CA ARG A 149 -14.80 -5.47 -2.54
C ARG A 149 -15.91 -4.47 -2.78
N PHE A 150 -15.63 -3.19 -2.63
CA PHE A 150 -16.61 -2.12 -2.72
C PHE A 150 -16.44 -1.33 -4.00
N PHE A 151 -17.52 -0.73 -4.46
CA PHE A 151 -17.53 0.12 -5.63
C PHE A 151 -18.76 1.04 -5.59
N TRP A 152 -18.75 2.07 -6.43
CA TRP A 152 -19.94 2.89 -6.70
C TRP A 152 -20.51 2.48 -8.05
N ASP A 153 -21.83 2.32 -8.11
CA ASP A 153 -22.51 2.07 -9.38
C ASP A 153 -22.78 3.36 -10.17
N ASP A 154 -23.48 3.24 -11.28
CA ASP A 154 -23.79 4.37 -12.17
C ASP A 154 -24.73 5.42 -11.52
N GLU A 155 -25.47 5.04 -10.46
CA GLU A 155 -26.31 5.92 -9.66
C GLU A 155 -25.55 6.55 -8.47
N ASP A 156 -24.24 6.32 -8.35
CA ASP A 156 -23.38 6.73 -7.22
C ASP A 156 -23.73 6.03 -5.89
N ASP A 157 -24.41 4.89 -5.97
CA ASP A 157 -24.71 4.04 -4.83
C ASP A 157 -23.53 3.17 -4.44
N PHE A 158 -23.21 3.16 -3.15
CA PHE A 158 -22.08 2.37 -2.64
C PHE A 158 -22.50 0.92 -2.40
N ARG A 159 -21.83 -0.01 -3.08
CA ARG A 159 -22.16 -1.45 -3.12
C ARG A 159 -21.01 -2.33 -2.67
N VAL A 160 -21.34 -3.54 -2.22
CA VAL A 160 -20.37 -4.59 -1.86
C VAL A 160 -20.53 -5.79 -2.78
N ARG A 161 -19.41 -6.26 -3.37
CA ARG A 161 -19.34 -7.52 -4.09
C ARG A 161 -19.25 -8.66 -3.08
N THR A 162 -20.17 -9.63 -3.23
CA THR A 162 -20.19 -10.85 -2.43
C THR A 162 -19.97 -12.07 -3.34
N ARG A 163 -19.75 -13.23 -2.72
CA ARG A 163 -19.61 -14.48 -3.49
C ARG A 163 -20.86 -14.80 -4.32
N ASP A 164 -22.03 -14.54 -3.72
CA ASP A 164 -23.32 -14.92 -4.31
C ASP A 164 -23.89 -13.81 -5.22
N ALA A 165 -23.31 -12.60 -5.14
CA ALA A 165 -23.67 -11.44 -5.96
C ALA A 165 -22.40 -10.69 -6.40
N PRO A 166 -21.69 -11.18 -7.43
CA PRO A 166 -20.48 -10.52 -7.96
C PRO A 166 -20.77 -9.13 -8.56
N GLU A 167 -21.99 -8.89 -9.04
CA GLU A 167 -22.49 -7.60 -9.50
C GLU A 167 -22.68 -6.60 -8.37
N GLY A 168 -22.66 -7.05 -7.11
CA GLY A 168 -22.76 -6.24 -5.91
C GLY A 168 -24.18 -5.99 -5.44
N ILE A 169 -24.32 -5.87 -4.12
CA ILE A 169 -25.54 -5.51 -3.43
C ILE A 169 -25.36 -4.17 -2.70
N LEU A 170 -26.44 -3.46 -2.48
CA LEU A 170 -26.45 -2.31 -1.57
C LEU A 170 -26.05 -2.76 -0.17
N LEU A 171 -25.35 -1.92 0.54
CA LEU A 171 -24.97 -2.23 1.91
C LEU A 171 -26.23 -2.34 2.77
N PRO A 172 -26.45 -3.48 3.46
CA PRO A 172 -27.56 -3.59 4.40
C PRO A 172 -27.48 -2.52 5.49
N GLU A 173 -28.65 -2.01 5.86
CA GLU A 173 -28.77 -0.95 6.85
C GLU A 173 -28.17 -1.40 8.21
N SER A 174 -27.43 -0.53 8.86
CA SER A 174 -26.79 -0.77 10.17
C SER A 174 -25.82 -1.97 10.21
N LYS A 175 -25.31 -2.41 9.06
CA LYS A 175 -24.40 -3.57 8.97
C LYS A 175 -22.94 -3.15 8.75
N PHE A 176 -22.70 -1.99 8.14
CA PHE A 176 -21.36 -1.54 7.81
C PHE A 176 -21.07 -0.16 8.38
N ILE A 177 -19.84 0.01 8.87
CA ILE A 177 -19.25 1.31 9.17
C ILE A 177 -18.43 1.70 7.95
N VAL A 178 -18.79 2.81 7.31
CA VAL A 178 -18.07 3.36 6.16
C VAL A 178 -17.41 4.65 6.57
N HIS A 179 -16.12 4.58 6.87
CA HIS A 179 -15.32 5.76 7.17
C HIS A 179 -14.78 6.37 5.87
N ARG A 180 -15.07 7.66 5.66
CA ARG A 180 -14.63 8.43 4.49
C ARG A 180 -13.65 9.51 4.93
N TYR A 181 -12.41 9.41 4.49
CA TYR A 181 -11.42 10.45 4.72
C TYR A 181 -11.58 11.56 3.70
N LYS A 182 -11.87 12.78 4.19
CA LYS A 182 -12.13 13.93 3.33
C LYS A 182 -10.92 14.87 3.29
N ALA A 183 -9.81 14.44 2.67
CA ALA A 183 -8.65 15.32 2.48
C ALA A 183 -8.91 16.44 1.47
N ARG A 184 -9.87 16.26 0.56
CA ARG A 184 -10.20 17.20 -0.51
C ARG A 184 -11.67 17.09 -0.90
N SER A 185 -12.17 18.09 -1.62
CA SER A 185 -13.50 18.04 -2.21
C SER A 185 -13.57 17.02 -3.36
N GLY A 186 -14.75 16.45 -3.58
CA GLY A 186 -15.03 15.52 -4.67
C GLY A 186 -15.32 14.10 -4.19
N HIS A 187 -15.33 13.16 -5.13
CA HIS A 187 -15.68 11.78 -4.88
C HIS A 187 -14.71 11.08 -3.91
N PRO A 188 -15.19 10.21 -2.98
CA PRO A 188 -14.36 9.53 -1.99
C PRO A 188 -13.20 8.71 -2.57
N ALA A 189 -13.39 8.08 -3.75
CA ALA A 189 -12.33 7.34 -4.44
C ALA A 189 -11.08 8.19 -4.75
N ARG A 190 -11.20 9.53 -4.73
CA ARG A 190 -10.13 10.48 -5.01
C ARG A 190 -9.54 11.14 -3.77
N ALA A 191 -10.07 10.82 -2.58
CA ALA A 191 -9.76 11.56 -1.36
C ALA A 191 -8.50 11.06 -0.64
N GLY A 192 -8.07 9.82 -0.87
CA GLY A 192 -6.93 9.20 -0.18
C GLY A 192 -5.59 9.86 -0.53
N VAL A 193 -4.72 9.93 0.46
CA VAL A 193 -3.35 10.48 0.32
C VAL A 193 -2.52 9.67 -0.69
N LEU A 194 -2.71 8.35 -0.72
CA LEU A 194 -1.97 7.45 -1.61
C LEU A 194 -2.19 7.76 -3.10
N ARG A 195 -3.36 8.31 -3.46
CA ARG A 195 -3.62 8.73 -4.84
C ARG A 195 -2.68 9.83 -5.31
N VAL A 196 -2.32 10.75 -4.43
CA VAL A 196 -1.36 11.84 -4.74
C VAL A 196 0.06 11.27 -4.80
N VAL A 197 0.40 10.39 -3.87
CA VAL A 197 1.75 9.82 -3.73
C VAL A 197 2.05 8.78 -4.82
N ALA A 198 1.03 8.17 -5.45
CA ALA A 198 1.22 7.09 -6.41
C ALA A 198 2.10 7.47 -7.62
N TRP A 199 2.07 8.73 -8.05
CA TRP A 199 2.95 9.21 -9.12
C TRP A 199 4.41 9.26 -8.67
N CYS A 200 4.67 9.76 -7.45
CA CYS A 200 6.01 9.77 -6.87
C CYS A 200 6.52 8.34 -6.66
N TYR A 201 5.66 7.45 -6.15
CA TYR A 201 5.97 6.03 -5.99
C TYR A 201 6.38 5.38 -7.32
N LEU A 202 5.65 5.64 -8.40
CA LEU A 202 5.99 5.14 -9.74
C LEU A 202 7.37 5.60 -10.19
N PHE A 203 7.66 6.90 -10.10
CA PHE A 203 8.95 7.45 -10.52
C PHE A 203 10.09 7.00 -9.63
N LYS A 204 9.88 6.91 -8.32
CA LYS A 204 10.85 6.35 -7.36
C LYS A 204 11.24 4.92 -7.71
N ASN A 205 10.27 4.08 -8.10
CA ASN A 205 10.55 2.69 -8.51
C ASN A 205 11.39 2.63 -9.79
N TYR A 206 11.15 3.51 -10.77
CA TYR A 206 11.98 3.60 -11.96
C TYR A 206 13.39 4.05 -11.62
N ASP A 207 13.52 5.09 -10.81
CA ASP A 207 14.80 5.63 -10.37
C ASP A 207 15.64 4.59 -9.64
N LEU A 208 15.05 3.88 -8.67
CA LEU A 208 15.73 2.80 -7.94
C LEU A 208 16.17 1.66 -8.86
N LYS A 209 15.33 1.26 -9.81
CA LYS A 209 15.67 0.23 -10.80
C LYS A 209 16.85 0.66 -11.66
N ASP A 210 16.80 1.88 -12.18
CA ASP A 210 17.85 2.42 -13.04
C ASP A 210 19.15 2.61 -12.25
N TRP A 211 19.06 3.03 -10.99
CA TRP A 211 20.20 3.15 -10.09
C TRP A 211 20.86 1.79 -9.81
N VAL A 212 20.09 0.77 -9.51
CA VAL A 212 20.62 -0.60 -9.34
C VAL A 212 21.31 -1.06 -10.62
N SER A 213 20.67 -0.90 -11.79
CA SER A 213 21.26 -1.27 -13.07
C SER A 213 22.53 -0.46 -13.35
N PHE A 214 22.56 0.82 -13.00
CA PHE A 214 23.75 1.66 -13.09
C PHE A 214 24.88 1.12 -12.19
N CYS A 215 24.57 0.74 -10.94
CA CYS A 215 25.54 0.17 -10.02
C CYS A 215 26.09 -1.18 -10.52
N GLU A 216 25.25 -2.02 -11.13
CA GLU A 216 25.70 -3.28 -11.75
C GLU A 216 26.67 -3.05 -12.91
N VAL A 217 26.37 -2.10 -13.78
CA VAL A 217 27.20 -1.83 -14.96
C VAL A 217 28.46 -1.03 -14.63
N PHE A 218 28.35 -0.02 -13.79
CA PHE A 218 29.44 0.93 -13.51
C PHE A 218 30.09 0.74 -12.14
N GLY A 219 29.52 -0.07 -11.27
CA GLY A 219 30.11 -0.43 -9.97
C GLY A 219 31.31 -1.33 -10.08
N MET A 220 31.45 -2.03 -11.21
CA MET A 220 32.67 -2.78 -11.55
C MET A 220 33.52 -1.94 -12.52
N PRO A 221 34.77 -1.60 -12.17
CA PRO A 221 35.64 -0.85 -13.07
C PRO A 221 35.91 -1.65 -14.34
N LEU A 222 35.84 -1.00 -15.49
CA LEU A 222 36.22 -1.61 -16.78
C LEU A 222 37.71 -1.96 -16.75
N ARG A 223 38.03 -3.23 -16.89
CA ARG A 223 39.41 -3.73 -16.94
C ARG A 223 39.84 -3.83 -18.41
N LEU A 224 40.87 -3.11 -18.74
CA LEU A 224 41.46 -3.15 -20.11
C LEU A 224 42.84 -3.74 -20.03
N GLY A 225 43.00 -4.93 -20.59
CA GLY A 225 44.32 -5.54 -20.81
C GLY A 225 44.92 -5.03 -22.10
N LYS A 226 46.16 -4.50 -22.06
CA LYS A 226 46.93 -4.09 -23.24
C LYS A 226 47.99 -5.15 -23.51
N TYR A 227 48.13 -5.56 -24.73
CA TYR A 227 49.18 -6.49 -25.17
C TYR A 227 50.05 -5.87 -26.23
N ALA A 228 51.30 -6.33 -26.32
CA ALA A 228 52.28 -5.80 -27.30
C ALA A 228 51.87 -6.20 -28.73
N GLN A 229 52.18 -5.32 -29.70
CA GLN A 229 51.95 -5.60 -31.10
C GLN A 229 52.77 -6.83 -31.54
N GLY A 230 52.10 -7.90 -32.00
CA GLY A 230 52.72 -9.17 -32.33
C GLY A 230 52.66 -10.25 -31.25
N ALA A 231 51.94 -10.00 -30.14
CA ALA A 231 51.71 -11.03 -29.09
C ALA A 231 50.98 -12.25 -29.68
N SER A 232 51.39 -13.43 -29.22
CA SER A 232 50.80 -14.71 -29.64
C SER A 232 49.36 -14.86 -29.17
N GLU A 233 48.56 -15.69 -29.82
CA GLU A 233 47.19 -15.98 -29.38
C GLU A 233 47.15 -16.62 -27.99
N ALA A 234 48.24 -17.33 -27.63
CA ALA A 234 48.39 -17.92 -26.28
C ALA A 234 48.56 -16.83 -25.21
N ASP A 235 49.34 -15.77 -25.50
CA ASP A 235 49.52 -14.62 -24.60
C ASP A 235 48.23 -13.81 -24.44
N LYS A 236 47.50 -13.59 -25.54
CA LYS A 236 46.19 -12.93 -25.49
C LYS A 236 45.17 -13.67 -24.66
N LYS A 237 45.15 -15.00 -24.80
CA LYS A 237 44.26 -15.87 -24.02
C LYS A 237 44.63 -15.85 -22.54
N ALA A 238 45.90 -15.94 -22.19
CA ALA A 238 46.40 -15.87 -20.83
C ALA A 238 46.03 -14.50 -20.18
N LEU A 239 46.17 -13.41 -20.91
CA LEU A 239 45.76 -12.07 -20.44
C LEU A 239 44.25 -11.97 -20.21
N MET A 240 43.44 -12.55 -21.11
CA MET A 240 41.97 -12.58 -20.92
C MET A 240 41.58 -13.40 -19.70
N GLU A 241 42.22 -14.57 -19.50
CA GLU A 241 41.97 -15.38 -18.31
C GLU A 241 42.37 -14.65 -17.02
N ALA A 242 43.49 -13.92 -17.01
CA ALA A 242 43.91 -13.11 -15.89
C ALA A 242 42.90 -11.97 -15.60
N LEU A 243 42.40 -11.29 -16.64
CA LEU A 243 41.37 -10.24 -16.50
C LEU A 243 40.06 -10.75 -15.90
N VAL A 244 39.64 -11.95 -16.25
CA VAL A 244 38.44 -12.61 -15.70
C VAL A 244 38.67 -13.04 -14.26
N GLN A 245 39.83 -13.61 -13.92
CA GLN A 245 40.17 -14.07 -12.57
C GLN A 245 40.30 -12.93 -11.55
N ILE A 246 40.81 -11.77 -11.95
CA ILE A 246 40.84 -10.55 -11.10
C ILE A 246 39.43 -10.15 -10.64
N GLY A 247 38.37 -10.68 -11.26
CA GLY A 247 36.98 -10.44 -10.85
C GLY A 247 36.59 -11.01 -9.51
N THR A 248 37.18 -12.14 -9.15
CA THR A 248 36.89 -12.87 -7.92
C THR A 248 37.99 -12.70 -6.86
N ASP A 249 39.24 -12.57 -7.27
CA ASP A 249 40.39 -12.40 -6.39
C ASP A 249 41.19 -11.15 -6.75
N ALA A 250 41.49 -10.33 -5.76
CA ALA A 250 42.14 -9.00 -5.96
C ALA A 250 43.62 -9.08 -6.44
N ALA A 251 44.13 -10.23 -6.78
CA ALA A 251 45.51 -10.45 -7.23
C ALA A 251 45.56 -11.19 -8.55
N GLY A 252 46.36 -10.69 -9.49
CA GLY A 252 46.65 -11.35 -10.76
C GLY A 252 48.12 -11.18 -11.13
N ILE A 253 48.68 -12.21 -11.82
CA ILE A 253 50.04 -12.18 -12.38
C ILE A 253 49.92 -11.94 -13.88
N ILE A 254 50.61 -10.92 -14.38
CA ILE A 254 50.61 -10.56 -15.81
C ILE A 254 52.06 -10.62 -16.32
N PRO A 255 52.25 -10.99 -17.61
CA PRO A 255 53.58 -10.97 -18.22
C PRO A 255 54.23 -9.59 -18.25
N ASP A 256 55.53 -9.54 -18.16
CA ASP A 256 56.29 -8.30 -18.28
C ASP A 256 56.04 -7.63 -19.64
N GLY A 257 55.79 -6.30 -19.62
CA GLY A 257 55.36 -5.54 -20.82
C GLY A 257 53.87 -5.49 -21.08
N THR A 258 53.04 -6.08 -20.18
CA THR A 258 51.59 -6.01 -20.24
C THR A 258 51.07 -5.03 -19.19
N GLU A 259 50.09 -4.22 -19.52
CA GLU A 259 49.51 -3.22 -18.62
C GLU A 259 48.00 -3.45 -18.48
N ILE A 260 47.51 -3.48 -17.24
CA ILE A 260 46.07 -3.45 -16.96
C ILE A 260 45.70 -2.08 -16.45
N GLU A 261 44.81 -1.42 -17.18
CA GLU A 261 44.29 -0.11 -16.84
C GLU A 261 42.87 -0.24 -16.31
N PHE A 262 42.62 0.28 -15.11
CA PHE A 262 41.30 0.40 -14.56
C PHE A 262 40.72 1.78 -14.95
N LYS A 263 39.80 1.80 -15.89
CA LYS A 263 39.05 3.02 -16.21
C LYS A 263 37.85 3.15 -15.26
N ASN A 264 38.00 3.97 -14.27
CA ASN A 264 36.87 4.46 -13.48
C ASN A 264 36.07 5.45 -14.34
N SER A 265 34.76 5.25 -14.46
CA SER A 265 33.94 6.32 -14.98
C SER A 265 33.82 7.40 -13.89
N ASP A 266 34.40 8.56 -14.13
CA ASP A 266 34.27 9.75 -13.27
C ASP A 266 32.83 10.29 -13.32
N LYS A 267 31.86 9.49 -12.83
CA LYS A 267 30.43 9.83 -12.83
C LYS A 267 29.84 9.92 -11.43
N THR A 268 30.59 10.49 -10.49
CA THR A 268 30.09 10.80 -9.13
C THR A 268 28.81 11.65 -9.17
N SER A 269 28.69 12.53 -10.18
CA SER A 269 27.50 13.37 -10.38
C SER A 269 26.23 12.63 -10.76
N THR A 270 26.33 11.43 -11.34
CA THR A 270 25.15 10.64 -11.74
C THR A 270 24.52 9.94 -10.53
N THR A 271 25.34 9.42 -9.62
CA THR A 271 24.86 8.81 -8.37
C THR A 271 24.13 9.81 -7.51
N ASP A 272 24.66 11.05 -7.39
CA ASP A 272 24.01 12.14 -6.67
C ASP A 272 22.64 12.51 -7.28
N LEU A 273 22.47 12.36 -8.59
CA LEU A 273 21.20 12.64 -9.25
C LEU A 273 20.12 11.62 -8.86
N TYR A 274 20.45 10.34 -8.86
CA TYR A 274 19.53 9.28 -8.41
C TYR A 274 19.14 9.45 -6.94
N GLU A 275 20.10 9.73 -6.06
CA GLU A 275 19.82 9.98 -4.64
C GLU A 275 18.90 11.19 -4.45
N ARG A 276 19.12 12.28 -5.16
CA ARG A 276 18.27 13.48 -5.07
C ARG A 276 16.87 13.20 -5.56
N LEU A 277 16.69 12.44 -6.64
CA LEU A 277 15.37 12.10 -7.16
C LEU A 277 14.63 11.19 -6.18
N ALA A 278 15.29 10.16 -5.64
CA ALA A 278 14.72 9.28 -4.63
C ALA A 278 14.31 10.00 -3.34
N ARG A 279 15.04 11.04 -2.94
CA ARG A 279 14.67 11.89 -1.79
C ARG A 279 13.53 12.85 -2.09
N TYR A 280 13.39 13.28 -3.33
CA TYR A 280 12.29 14.16 -3.75
C TYR A 280 10.95 13.41 -3.83
N CYS A 281 10.96 12.17 -4.27
CA CYS A 281 9.79 11.28 -4.32
C CYS A 281 9.51 10.61 -2.98
#